data_75a3f1fca998e4104f2319b46bf64846
#
_entry.id   75a3f1fca998e4104f2319b46bf64846
#
_cell.length_a   1.000
_cell.length_b   1.000
_cell.length_c   1.000
_cell.angle_alpha   90.00
_cell.angle_beta   90.00
_cell.angle_gamma   90.00
#
_symmetry.space_group_name_H-M   'P 1'
#
loop_
_entity.id
_entity.type
_entity.pdbx_description
1 polymer ?
#
loop_
_entity_poly.entity_id
_entity_poly.type
_entity_poly.pdbx_seq_one_letter_code
_entity_poly.pdbx_strand_id
1 'polypeptide(L)'
;LTQLSQDENISEENRTLLNDFLNQKLSKKYPENNKNINTKDFFTNRERELESYLIATIERCDDDNEKFLLNAWLIIDDSVPIHDLSRFTSLLGKDEQQVGTLCKFSDIPNKLNKFLKTGLRYLRGKQYELIVEVFLPSDLIGVEVDRWKISDPIIEEISLGIKYPIRLRSLERLDLEYLDYYLSDWYKYWD
;
A
#
# COMPACT_ATOMS: atom_id res chain seq x y z
N LEU A 1 19.98 -14.01 -4.11
CA LEU A 1 20.93 -15.15 -4.18
C LEU A 1 21.20 -15.55 -5.63
N THR A 2 20.18 -15.60 -6.49
CA THR A 2 20.34 -15.98 -7.91
C THR A 2 21.10 -14.93 -8.72
N GLN A 3 20.98 -13.64 -8.42
CA GLN A 3 21.81 -12.59 -9.03
C GLN A 3 23.29 -12.75 -8.64
N LEU A 4 23.56 -13.19 -7.41
CA LEU A 4 24.91 -13.47 -6.95
C LEU A 4 25.56 -14.64 -7.71
N SER A 5 24.78 -15.67 -8.11
CA SER A 5 25.34 -16.79 -8.88
C SER A 5 25.73 -16.44 -10.32
N GLN A 6 25.31 -15.27 -10.81
CA GLN A 6 25.62 -14.74 -12.16
C GLN A 6 26.64 -13.61 -12.13
N ASP A 7 27.10 -13.18 -10.95
CA ASP A 7 28.10 -12.14 -10.79
C ASP A 7 29.48 -12.66 -11.25
N GLU A 8 30.09 -11.98 -12.22
CA GLU A 8 31.39 -12.37 -12.79
C GLU A 8 32.54 -12.26 -11.75
N ASN A 9 32.35 -11.55 -10.66
CA ASN A 9 33.32 -11.38 -9.58
C ASN A 9 33.31 -12.55 -8.58
N ILE A 10 32.38 -13.49 -8.67
CA ILE A 10 32.32 -14.68 -7.81
C ILE A 10 33.11 -15.82 -8.46
N SER A 11 34.04 -16.41 -7.69
CA SER A 11 34.82 -17.57 -8.15
C SER A 11 33.91 -18.73 -8.57
N GLU A 12 34.33 -19.51 -9.55
CA GLU A 12 33.55 -20.62 -10.12
C GLU A 12 33.18 -21.66 -9.04
N GLU A 13 34.04 -21.87 -8.06
CA GLU A 13 33.83 -22.76 -6.91
C GLU A 13 32.70 -22.26 -6.00
N ASN A 14 32.67 -20.97 -5.68
CA ASN A 14 31.60 -20.37 -4.89
C ASN A 14 30.27 -20.32 -5.68
N ARG A 15 30.32 -20.17 -6.99
CA ARG A 15 29.15 -20.22 -7.87
C ARG A 15 28.53 -21.62 -7.86
N THR A 16 29.34 -22.67 -7.90
CA THR A 16 28.90 -24.06 -7.82
C THR A 16 28.21 -24.35 -6.46
N LEU A 17 28.85 -23.95 -5.34
CA LEU A 17 28.28 -24.08 -4.02
C LEU A 17 26.94 -23.34 -3.86
N LEU A 18 26.83 -22.16 -4.44
CA LEU A 18 25.59 -21.37 -4.42
C LEU A 18 24.46 -22.04 -5.21
N ASN A 19 24.78 -22.61 -6.37
CA ASN A 19 23.83 -23.36 -7.19
C ASN A 19 23.39 -24.65 -6.52
N ASP A 20 24.29 -25.39 -5.88
CA ASP A 20 23.96 -26.60 -5.13
C ASP A 20 23.07 -26.28 -3.93
N PHE A 21 23.34 -25.21 -3.21
CA PHE A 21 22.49 -24.73 -2.12
C PHE A 21 21.08 -24.36 -2.60
N LEU A 22 20.97 -23.66 -3.72
CA LEU A 22 19.70 -23.30 -4.33
C LEU A 22 18.91 -24.53 -4.75
N ASN A 23 19.56 -25.49 -5.41
CA ASN A 23 18.95 -26.75 -5.83
C ASN A 23 18.48 -27.59 -4.63
N GLN A 24 19.25 -27.64 -3.56
CA GLN A 24 18.87 -28.34 -2.32
C GLN A 24 17.67 -27.67 -1.61
N LYS A 25 17.57 -26.35 -1.65
CA LYS A 25 16.42 -25.60 -1.08
C LYS A 25 15.17 -25.76 -1.95
N LEU A 26 15.32 -25.76 -3.27
CA LEU A 26 14.21 -25.94 -4.21
C LEU A 26 13.64 -27.38 -4.15
N SER A 27 14.48 -28.41 -4.10
CA SER A 27 14.03 -29.80 -3.99
C SER A 27 13.34 -30.12 -2.66
N LYS A 28 13.69 -29.42 -1.56
CA LYS A 28 12.96 -29.51 -0.28
C LYS A 28 11.58 -28.86 -0.31
N LYS A 29 11.39 -27.84 -1.15
CA LYS A 29 10.13 -27.09 -1.23
C LYS A 29 9.13 -27.67 -2.23
N TYR A 30 9.61 -28.45 -3.21
CA TYR A 30 8.82 -29.05 -4.30
C TYR A 30 9.27 -30.52 -4.58
N PRO A 31 8.83 -31.51 -3.76
CA PRO A 31 9.33 -32.86 -3.89
C PRO A 31 8.84 -33.68 -5.10
N GLU A 32 7.89 -33.21 -5.90
CA GLU A 32 7.19 -34.08 -6.86
C GLU A 32 7.27 -33.72 -8.35
N ASN A 33 8.15 -32.87 -8.84
CA ASN A 33 8.26 -32.67 -10.30
C ASN A 33 9.69 -32.41 -10.79
N ASN A 34 10.53 -33.43 -10.66
CA ASN A 34 11.90 -33.43 -11.20
C ASN A 34 11.96 -34.00 -12.62
N LYS A 35 11.24 -33.39 -13.59
CA LYS A 35 11.48 -33.62 -15.02
C LYS A 35 11.45 -32.32 -15.76
N ASN A 36 12.65 -31.80 -16.15
CA ASN A 36 12.87 -30.67 -17.05
C ASN A 36 12.25 -29.34 -16.60
N ILE A 37 12.66 -28.87 -15.45
CA ILE A 37 12.42 -27.46 -15.11
C ILE A 37 13.42 -26.61 -15.88
N ASN A 38 12.96 -26.00 -16.97
CA ASN A 38 13.74 -25.03 -17.72
C ASN A 38 13.92 -23.81 -16.79
N THR A 39 15.14 -23.60 -16.29
CA THR A 39 15.44 -22.48 -15.37
C THR A 39 15.04 -21.12 -15.94
N LYS A 40 14.89 -20.99 -17.26
CA LYS A 40 14.37 -19.78 -17.90
C LYS A 40 12.91 -19.50 -17.52
N ASP A 41 12.08 -20.50 -17.25
CA ASP A 41 10.65 -20.29 -16.93
C ASP A 41 10.45 -19.79 -15.49
N PHE A 42 11.41 -20.02 -14.58
CA PHE A 42 11.40 -19.45 -13.24
C PHE A 42 11.69 -17.94 -13.22
N PHE A 43 12.37 -17.41 -14.23
CA PHE A 43 12.75 -16.00 -14.29
C PHE A 43 11.76 -15.14 -15.08
N THR A 44 10.83 -15.77 -15.82
CA THR A 44 9.80 -15.03 -16.58
C THR A 44 8.55 -14.74 -15.73
N ASN A 45 8.35 -15.45 -14.60
CA ASN A 45 7.34 -15.11 -13.61
C ASN A 45 7.96 -14.27 -12.47
N ARG A 46 8.59 -13.14 -12.77
CA ARG A 46 8.63 -12.04 -11.82
C ARG A 46 7.17 -11.65 -11.62
N GLU A 47 6.59 -12.04 -10.50
CA GLU A 47 5.32 -11.49 -10.09
C GLU A 47 5.44 -9.98 -10.25
N ARG A 48 4.58 -9.40 -11.06
CA ARG A 48 4.55 -7.96 -11.30
C ARG A 48 4.49 -7.29 -9.94
N GLU A 49 5.38 -6.35 -9.70
CA GLU A 49 5.29 -5.50 -8.53
C GLU A 49 3.98 -4.71 -8.61
N LEU A 50 3.12 -4.90 -7.60
CA LEU A 50 1.81 -4.27 -7.55
C LEU A 50 1.97 -2.85 -7.04
N GLU A 51 1.39 -1.89 -7.71
CA GLU A 51 1.19 -0.56 -7.17
C GLU A 51 -0.10 -0.60 -6.34
N SER A 52 0.05 -0.49 -5.02
CA SER A 52 -1.04 -0.63 -4.06
C SER A 52 -1.28 0.69 -3.34
N TYR A 53 -2.54 0.97 -2.99
CA TYR A 53 -2.89 2.20 -2.29
C TYR A 53 -3.68 1.91 -1.02
N LEU A 54 -3.28 2.52 0.09
CA LEU A 54 -4.14 2.70 1.24
C LEU A 54 -4.71 4.11 1.17
N ILE A 55 -6.01 4.21 0.93
CA ILE A 55 -6.73 5.48 0.85
C ILE A 55 -7.43 5.69 2.19
N ALA A 56 -7.23 6.84 2.82
CA ALA A 56 -7.92 7.25 4.03
C ALA A 56 -8.61 8.59 3.82
N THR A 57 -9.89 8.71 4.19
CA THR A 57 -10.61 9.99 4.24
C THR A 57 -10.85 10.39 5.67
N ILE A 58 -10.65 11.67 5.97
CA ILE A 58 -10.80 12.27 7.29
C ILE A 58 -11.78 13.44 7.14
N GLU A 59 -12.99 13.27 7.63
CA GLU A 59 -14.08 14.24 7.54
C GLU A 59 -14.39 14.82 8.92
N ARG A 60 -14.75 16.09 9.00
CA ARG A 60 -15.28 16.66 10.24
C ARG A 60 -16.70 16.17 10.47
N CYS A 61 -17.04 15.94 11.74
CA CYS A 61 -18.45 15.70 12.08
C CYS A 61 -19.21 17.01 12.17
N ASP A 62 -20.37 17.08 11.54
CA ASP A 62 -21.22 18.29 11.55
C ASP A 62 -21.68 18.65 12.97
N ASP A 63 -21.94 17.66 13.81
CA ASP A 63 -22.45 17.84 15.18
C ASP A 63 -21.37 18.16 16.22
N ASP A 64 -20.08 17.93 15.90
CA ASP A 64 -18.98 18.06 16.85
C ASP A 64 -17.66 18.31 16.12
N ASN A 65 -17.25 19.57 16.08
CA ASN A 65 -16.02 20.00 15.40
C ASN A 65 -14.72 19.40 15.97
N GLU A 66 -14.76 18.76 17.15
CA GLU A 66 -13.62 18.07 17.75
C GLU A 66 -13.52 16.62 17.28
N LYS A 67 -14.58 16.09 16.66
CA LYS A 67 -14.62 14.71 16.16
C LYS A 67 -14.47 14.66 14.64
N PHE A 68 -13.86 13.55 14.23
CA PHE A 68 -13.62 13.24 12.82
C PHE A 68 -14.16 11.85 12.52
N LEU A 69 -14.71 11.72 11.32
CA LEU A 69 -15.08 10.46 10.73
C LEU A 69 -13.94 9.99 9.83
N LEU A 70 -13.40 8.82 10.15
CA LEU A 70 -12.28 8.23 9.44
C LEU A 70 -12.74 6.99 8.66
N ASN A 71 -12.55 7.00 7.35
CA ASN A 71 -12.76 5.86 6.48
C ASN A 71 -11.43 5.42 5.86
N ALA A 72 -11.31 4.13 5.53
CA ALA A 72 -10.13 3.63 4.86
C ALA A 72 -10.43 2.44 3.95
N TRP A 73 -9.75 2.43 2.80
CA TRP A 73 -9.81 1.37 1.79
C TRP A 73 -8.40 1.00 1.35
N LEU A 74 -8.27 -0.26 0.90
CA LEU A 74 -7.08 -0.76 0.23
C LEU A 74 -7.41 -1.03 -1.23
N ILE A 75 -6.60 -0.50 -2.14
CA ILE A 75 -6.48 -0.95 -3.52
C ILE A 75 -5.25 -1.84 -3.57
N ILE A 76 -5.45 -3.13 -3.88
CA ILE A 76 -4.36 -4.11 -3.91
C ILE A 76 -3.54 -3.96 -5.19
N ASP A 77 -4.22 -3.72 -6.31
CA ASP A 77 -3.62 -3.61 -7.64
C ASP A 77 -4.28 -2.45 -8.40
N ASP A 78 -3.52 -1.41 -8.69
CA ASP A 78 -4.02 -0.23 -9.41
C ASP A 78 -4.35 -0.52 -10.88
N SER A 79 -3.86 -1.63 -11.43
CA SER A 79 -4.21 -2.05 -12.81
C SER A 79 -5.65 -2.52 -12.97
N VAL A 80 -6.35 -2.81 -11.87
CA VAL A 80 -7.79 -3.13 -11.92
C VAL A 80 -8.58 -1.87 -12.31
N PRO A 81 -9.46 -1.93 -13.31
CA PRO A 81 -10.20 -0.77 -13.81
C PRO A 81 -10.95 -0.02 -12.70
N ILE A 82 -10.99 1.31 -12.77
CA ILE A 82 -11.59 2.17 -11.74
C ILE A 82 -13.09 1.92 -11.54
N HIS A 83 -13.78 1.48 -12.59
CA HIS A 83 -15.22 1.17 -12.52
C HIS A 83 -15.51 -0.19 -11.87
N ASP A 84 -14.50 -1.01 -11.63
CA ASP A 84 -14.63 -2.26 -10.88
C ASP A 84 -14.56 -1.98 -9.39
N LEU A 85 -15.72 -1.90 -8.74
CA LEU A 85 -15.79 -1.62 -7.30
C LEU A 85 -15.10 -2.68 -6.43
N SER A 86 -14.85 -3.88 -6.97
CA SER A 86 -14.13 -4.94 -6.26
C SER A 86 -12.66 -4.59 -5.97
N ARG A 87 -12.10 -3.59 -6.67
CA ARG A 87 -10.76 -3.08 -6.40
C ARG A 87 -10.62 -2.45 -5.00
N PHE A 88 -11.73 -1.96 -4.41
CA PHE A 88 -11.73 -1.30 -3.13
C PHE A 88 -12.07 -2.28 -2.00
N THR A 89 -11.09 -2.58 -1.16
CA THR A 89 -11.29 -3.40 0.03
C THR A 89 -11.41 -2.49 1.25
N SER A 90 -12.59 -2.44 1.88
CA SER A 90 -12.77 -1.67 3.11
C SER A 90 -11.87 -2.22 4.23
N LEU A 91 -11.18 -1.33 4.94
CA LEU A 91 -10.33 -1.66 6.08
C LEU A 91 -11.03 -1.44 7.42
N LEU A 92 -12.29 -0.99 7.38
CA LEU A 92 -13.13 -0.79 8.55
C LEU A 92 -13.61 -2.12 9.13
N GLY A 93 -13.88 -2.13 10.44
CA GLY A 93 -14.59 -3.24 11.08
C GLY A 93 -16.02 -3.40 10.53
N LYS A 94 -16.63 -4.58 10.72
CA LYS A 94 -17.98 -4.85 10.19
C LYS A 94 -19.03 -3.85 10.69
N ASP A 95 -18.89 -3.40 11.94
CA ASP A 95 -19.80 -2.47 12.59
C ASP A 95 -19.57 -1.01 12.16
N GLU A 96 -18.39 -0.71 11.59
CA GLU A 96 -17.97 0.63 11.16
C GLU A 96 -18.14 0.84 9.64
N GLN A 97 -18.41 -0.22 8.85
CA GLN A 97 -18.42 -0.15 7.37
C GLN A 97 -19.46 0.80 6.79
N GLN A 98 -20.53 1.08 7.52
CA GLN A 98 -21.61 1.96 7.04
C GLN A 98 -21.40 3.42 7.41
N VAL A 99 -20.64 3.71 8.46
CA VAL A 99 -20.58 5.06 9.06
C VAL A 99 -19.14 5.57 9.15
N GLY A 100 -18.13 4.68 9.10
CA GLY A 100 -16.74 5.03 9.38
C GLY A 100 -16.40 4.95 10.89
N THR A 101 -15.15 5.24 11.21
CA THR A 101 -14.65 5.25 12.59
C THR A 101 -14.63 6.65 13.15
N LEU A 102 -15.48 6.92 14.14
CA LEU A 102 -15.49 8.19 14.85
C LEU A 102 -14.29 8.29 15.81
N CYS A 103 -13.54 9.40 15.79
CA CYS A 103 -12.40 9.60 16.67
C CYS A 103 -12.04 11.09 16.82
N LYS A 104 -11.22 11.41 17.84
CA LYS A 104 -10.57 12.72 17.92
C LYS A 104 -9.41 12.80 16.94
N PHE A 105 -9.01 14.01 16.57
CA PHE A 105 -7.88 14.24 15.66
C PHE A 105 -6.58 13.58 16.17
N SER A 106 -6.32 13.66 17.47
CA SER A 106 -5.16 13.05 18.12
C SER A 106 -5.10 11.52 17.97
N ASP A 107 -6.22 10.86 17.75
CA ASP A 107 -6.31 9.41 17.65
C ASP A 107 -6.16 8.89 16.22
N ILE A 108 -6.24 9.78 15.23
CA ILE A 108 -6.16 9.44 13.80
C ILE A 108 -4.89 8.64 13.47
N PRO A 109 -3.67 9.02 13.93
CA PRO A 109 -2.46 8.25 13.64
C PRO A 109 -2.55 6.81 14.13
N ASN A 110 -3.13 6.58 15.31
CA ASN A 110 -3.32 5.25 15.88
C ASN A 110 -4.34 4.41 15.07
N LYS A 111 -5.42 5.06 14.60
CA LYS A 111 -6.42 4.40 13.74
C LYS A 111 -5.82 4.05 12.38
N LEU A 112 -5.11 5.00 11.76
CA LEU A 112 -4.41 4.76 10.49
C LEU A 112 -3.41 3.59 10.60
N ASN A 113 -2.67 3.52 11.72
CA ASN A 113 -1.77 2.40 11.98
C ASN A 113 -2.50 1.03 12.05
N LYS A 114 -3.73 1.00 12.58
CA LYS A 114 -4.58 -0.22 12.56
C LYS A 114 -4.98 -0.59 11.14
N PHE A 115 -5.37 0.40 10.31
CA PHE A 115 -5.71 0.17 8.92
C PHE A 115 -4.50 -0.31 8.10
N LEU A 116 -3.32 0.27 8.32
CA LEU A 116 -2.08 -0.21 7.73
C LEU A 116 -1.82 -1.68 8.07
N LYS A 117 -1.92 -2.05 9.36
CA LYS A 117 -1.76 -3.45 9.78
C LYS A 117 -2.77 -4.39 9.13
N THR A 118 -4.00 -3.93 8.95
CA THR A 118 -5.05 -4.71 8.28
C THR A 118 -4.75 -4.83 6.79
N GLY A 119 -4.43 -3.73 6.10
CA GLY A 119 -4.09 -3.70 4.69
C GLY A 119 -2.88 -4.59 4.35
N LEU A 120 -1.83 -4.54 5.18
CA LEU A 120 -0.64 -5.38 5.01
C LEU A 120 -0.93 -6.89 5.09
N ARG A 121 -2.01 -7.32 5.75
CA ARG A 121 -2.44 -8.73 5.74
C ARG A 121 -2.94 -9.18 4.36
N TYR A 122 -3.62 -8.30 3.62
CA TYR A 122 -4.08 -8.57 2.25
C TYR A 122 -2.94 -8.58 1.24
N LEU A 123 -1.85 -7.85 1.53
CA LEU A 123 -0.65 -7.78 0.69
C LEU A 123 0.39 -8.87 1.01
N ARG A 124 0.13 -9.70 2.05
CA ARG A 124 1.07 -10.75 2.45
C ARG A 124 1.37 -11.72 1.32
N GLY A 125 2.64 -11.93 1.04
CA GLY A 125 3.13 -12.85 0.00
C GLY A 125 3.14 -12.26 -1.41
N LYS A 126 2.75 -10.99 -1.58
CA LYS A 126 2.82 -10.26 -2.85
C LYS A 126 4.06 -9.37 -2.87
N GLN A 127 4.58 -9.06 -4.06
CA GLN A 127 5.53 -7.98 -4.27
C GLN A 127 4.73 -6.70 -4.54
N TYR A 128 4.89 -5.67 -3.73
CA TYR A 128 4.11 -4.45 -3.82
C TYR A 128 4.90 -3.23 -3.38
N GLU A 129 4.55 -2.08 -3.96
CA GLU A 129 4.81 -0.76 -3.45
C GLU A 129 3.51 -0.20 -2.87
N LEU A 130 3.49 0.13 -1.56
CA LEU A 130 2.30 0.67 -0.91
C LEU A 130 2.42 2.19 -0.75
N ILE A 131 1.52 2.92 -1.41
CA ILE A 131 1.36 4.36 -1.29
C ILE A 131 0.22 4.65 -0.30
N VAL A 132 0.44 5.56 0.64
CA VAL A 132 -0.59 6.02 1.58
C VAL A 132 -1.15 7.35 1.08
N GLU A 133 -2.42 7.35 0.71
CA GLU A 133 -3.12 8.53 0.22
C GLU A 133 -4.13 8.99 1.27
N VAL A 134 -3.99 10.23 1.75
CA VAL A 134 -4.82 10.78 2.82
C VAL A 134 -5.56 12.00 2.31
N PHE A 135 -6.88 11.94 2.39
CA PHE A 135 -7.78 13.06 2.09
C PHE A 135 -8.12 13.78 3.38
N LEU A 136 -7.81 15.07 3.44
CA LEU A 136 -8.02 15.95 4.57
C LEU A 136 -8.90 17.14 4.17
N PRO A 137 -9.72 17.71 5.07
CA PRO A 137 -10.29 19.03 4.89
C PRO A 137 -9.18 20.03 4.51
N SER A 138 -9.47 20.96 3.63
CA SER A 138 -8.49 21.92 3.07
C SER A 138 -7.77 22.72 4.14
N ASP A 139 -8.45 23.07 5.25
CA ASP A 139 -7.86 23.76 6.39
C ASP A 139 -6.85 22.91 7.19
N LEU A 140 -6.86 21.59 7.01
CA LEU A 140 -5.94 20.66 7.64
C LEU A 140 -4.84 20.13 6.69
N ILE A 141 -4.79 20.60 5.45
CA ILE A 141 -3.81 20.08 4.45
C ILE A 141 -2.36 20.36 4.86
N GLY A 142 -2.12 21.33 5.73
CA GLY A 142 -0.81 21.65 6.29
C GLY A 142 -0.35 20.76 7.45
N VAL A 143 -1.14 19.77 7.85
CA VAL A 143 -0.77 18.85 8.93
C VAL A 143 0.38 17.95 8.45
N GLU A 144 1.40 17.78 9.30
CA GLU A 144 2.58 16.95 9.04
C GLU A 144 2.26 15.45 9.16
N VAL A 145 1.43 14.93 8.23
CA VAL A 145 1.00 13.52 8.19
C VAL A 145 2.20 12.58 8.06
N ASP A 146 3.23 12.99 7.36
CA ASP A 146 4.49 12.27 7.18
C ASP A 146 5.21 11.98 8.50
N ARG A 147 4.99 12.80 9.53
CA ARG A 147 5.56 12.63 10.86
C ARG A 147 4.74 11.77 11.81
N TRP A 148 3.53 11.38 11.42
CA TRP A 148 2.70 10.51 12.25
C TRP A 148 3.43 9.20 12.53
N LYS A 149 3.37 8.77 13.80
CA LYS A 149 4.05 7.56 14.26
C LYS A 149 3.21 6.33 14.01
N ILE A 150 3.84 5.34 13.42
CA ILE A 150 3.27 4.02 13.17
C ILE A 150 4.15 2.94 13.77
N SER A 151 3.56 1.81 14.12
CA SER A 151 4.33 0.66 14.63
C SER A 151 5.11 -0.02 13.50
N ASP A 152 6.34 -0.35 13.79
CA ASP A 152 7.19 -1.16 12.92
C ASP A 152 7.66 -2.40 13.69
N PRO A 153 7.70 -3.59 13.08
CA PRO A 153 8.10 -4.81 13.78
C PRO A 153 9.58 -4.85 14.19
N ILE A 154 10.42 -3.99 13.60
CA ILE A 154 11.87 -3.98 13.84
C ILE A 154 12.29 -2.80 14.74
N ILE A 155 11.70 -1.62 14.48
CA ILE A 155 12.14 -0.34 15.09
C ILE A 155 11.16 0.13 16.18
N GLU A 156 10.12 -0.67 16.47
CA GLU A 156 8.98 -0.37 17.34
C GLU A 156 8.11 0.79 16.82
N GLU A 157 8.69 1.96 16.56
CA GLU A 157 7.98 3.14 16.11
C GLU A 157 8.78 3.91 15.04
N ILE A 158 8.14 4.21 13.91
CA ILE A 158 8.72 4.94 12.78
C ILE A 158 7.76 6.01 12.27
N SER A 159 8.26 7.08 11.67
CA SER A 159 7.40 8.06 10.99
C SER A 159 6.83 7.49 9.70
N LEU A 160 5.56 7.79 9.44
CA LEU A 160 4.80 7.25 8.29
C LEU A 160 5.52 7.54 6.96
N GLY A 161 5.99 8.79 6.77
CA GLY A 161 6.67 9.21 5.54
C GLY A 161 8.07 8.63 5.34
N ILE A 162 8.69 8.06 6.39
CA ILE A 162 9.95 7.32 6.23
C ILE A 162 9.68 5.94 5.63
N LYS A 163 8.52 5.35 5.96
CA LYS A 163 8.20 3.96 5.59
C LYS A 163 7.41 3.86 4.30
N TYR A 164 6.54 4.83 4.01
CA TYR A 164 5.66 4.82 2.85
C TYR A 164 5.69 6.15 2.11
N PRO A 165 5.64 6.15 0.77
CA PRO A 165 5.28 7.33 0.00
C PRO A 165 3.90 7.83 0.44
N ILE A 166 3.78 9.15 0.68
CA ILE A 166 2.52 9.76 1.12
C ILE A 166 2.03 10.73 0.05
N ARG A 167 0.73 10.69 -0.23
CA ARG A 167 0.03 11.67 -1.04
C ARG A 167 -1.05 12.33 -0.17
N LEU A 168 -0.97 13.64 0.00
CA LEU A 168 -2.02 14.42 0.65
C LEU A 168 -2.92 15.04 -0.41
N ARG A 169 -4.22 14.94 -0.18
CA ARG A 169 -5.23 15.53 -1.04
C ARG A 169 -6.27 16.26 -0.21
N SER A 170 -6.83 17.30 -0.80
CA SER A 170 -8.00 17.96 -0.24
C SER A 170 -9.23 17.05 -0.36
N LEU A 171 -10.00 16.95 0.72
CA LEU A 171 -11.21 16.14 0.79
C LEU A 171 -12.29 16.65 -0.18
N GLU A 172 -12.33 17.96 -0.41
CA GLU A 172 -13.27 18.61 -1.32
C GLU A 172 -13.13 18.11 -2.77
N ARG A 173 -12.01 17.49 -3.12
CA ARG A 173 -11.85 16.80 -4.42
C ARG A 173 -12.76 15.61 -4.61
N LEU A 174 -13.35 15.08 -3.53
CA LEU A 174 -14.33 13.99 -3.59
C LEU A 174 -15.76 14.52 -3.71
N ASP A 175 -15.94 15.82 -3.56
CA ASP A 175 -17.23 16.49 -3.73
C ASP A 175 -17.50 16.73 -5.22
N LEU A 176 -18.60 16.16 -5.73
CA LEU A 176 -18.97 16.26 -7.13
C LEU A 176 -19.32 17.70 -7.53
N GLU A 177 -19.95 18.49 -6.65
CA GLU A 177 -20.28 19.89 -6.93
C GLU A 177 -19.01 20.72 -7.05
N TYR A 178 -18.03 20.47 -6.19
CA TYR A 178 -16.71 21.12 -6.26
C TYR A 178 -15.99 20.72 -7.57
N LEU A 179 -16.01 19.44 -7.94
CA LEU A 179 -15.40 18.97 -9.17
C LEU A 179 -16.05 19.61 -10.39
N ASP A 180 -17.36 19.65 -10.49
CA ASP A 180 -18.09 20.24 -11.62
C ASP A 180 -17.76 21.72 -11.81
N TYR A 181 -17.59 22.44 -10.71
CA TYR A 181 -17.24 23.87 -10.76
C TYR A 181 -15.82 24.12 -11.28
N TYR A 182 -14.84 23.31 -10.88
CA TYR A 182 -13.44 23.52 -11.24
C TYR A 182 -12.94 22.69 -12.42
N LEU A 183 -13.64 21.67 -12.85
CA LEU A 183 -13.23 20.75 -13.93
C LEU A 183 -12.97 21.51 -15.24
N SER A 184 -13.84 22.48 -15.57
CA SER A 184 -13.70 23.29 -16.79
C SER A 184 -12.43 24.15 -16.81
N ASP A 185 -12.03 24.64 -15.65
CA ASP A 185 -10.82 25.45 -15.52
C ASP A 185 -9.57 24.57 -15.50
N TRP A 186 -9.62 23.40 -14.90
CA TRP A 186 -8.51 22.45 -14.92
C TRP A 186 -8.19 21.96 -16.33
N TYR A 187 -9.19 21.64 -17.14
CA TYR A 187 -8.97 21.24 -18.55
C TYR A 187 -8.26 22.33 -19.37
N LYS A 188 -8.51 23.61 -19.12
CA LYS A 188 -7.81 24.70 -19.79
C LYS A 188 -6.33 24.82 -19.45
N TYR A 189 -5.89 24.27 -18.31
CA TYR A 189 -4.48 24.30 -17.89
C TYR A 189 -3.70 23.07 -18.31
N TRP A 190 -4.36 22.01 -18.77
CA TRP A 190 -3.70 20.75 -19.13
C TRP A 190 -3.68 20.48 -20.66
N ASP A 191 -4.41 21.26 -21.45
CA ASP A 191 -4.35 21.29 -22.92
C ASP A 191 -3.29 22.31 -23.40
#